data_b77eae35822d4fb9b937047963d4c55b
#
_entry.id   b77eae35822d4fb9b937047963d4c55b
#
_cell.length_a   1.000
_cell.length_b   1.000
_cell.length_c   1.000
_cell.angle_alpha   90.00
_cell.angle_beta   90.00
_cell.angle_gamma   90.00
#
_symmetry.space_group_name_H-M   'P 1'
#
loop_
_entity.id
_entity.type
_entity.pdbx_description
1 polymer ?
#
loop_
_entity_poly.entity_id
_entity_poly.type
_entity_poly.pdbx_seq_one_letter_code
_entity_poly.pdbx_strand_id
1 'polypeptide(L)'
;IPAAQGCSAATGVPLTHRGLATGVRYVTGHCRADLPLDLDWAGMADPETTLVVYMGAASIAEISDNLIAHGMPADLPLLAINNATTPAERRLVARLDNIAARALEEAFNGPVLFIVGHVVSLYEEHPGVVLARLAAEVPREAIHA
;
A
#
# COMPACT_ATOMS: atom_id res chain seq x y z
N ILE A 1 10.52 11.94 12.47
CA ILE A 1 9.87 10.64 12.51
C ILE A 1 10.01 10.00 11.13
N PRO A 2 10.53 8.76 11.02
CA PRO A 2 10.57 8.06 9.74
C PRO A 2 9.20 7.94 9.09
N ALA A 3 9.15 8.06 7.76
CA ALA A 3 7.88 8.10 7.01
C ALA A 3 7.00 6.87 7.27
N ALA A 4 7.59 5.68 7.41
CA ALA A 4 6.83 4.46 7.69
C ALA A 4 6.04 4.54 9.01
N GLN A 5 6.63 5.07 10.07
CA GLN A 5 5.94 5.24 11.34
C GLN A 5 4.87 6.33 11.25
N GLY A 6 5.12 7.40 10.51
CA GLY A 6 4.11 8.43 10.22
C GLY A 6 2.92 7.87 9.45
N CYS A 7 3.16 7.06 8.43
CA CYS A 7 2.11 6.38 7.67
C CYS A 7 1.33 5.39 8.54
N SER A 8 2.02 4.60 9.34
CA SER A 8 1.39 3.65 10.29
C SER A 8 0.47 4.38 11.27
N ALA A 9 0.95 5.45 11.88
CA ALA A 9 0.15 6.25 12.81
C ALA A 9 -1.06 6.90 12.15
N ALA A 10 -0.88 7.46 10.95
CA ALA A 10 -1.96 8.14 10.22
C ALA A 10 -3.05 7.18 9.73
N THR A 11 -2.68 5.99 9.32
CA THR A 11 -3.60 4.99 8.73
C THR A 11 -4.17 4.00 9.74
N GLY A 12 -3.56 3.89 10.91
CA GLY A 12 -3.92 2.86 11.89
C GLY A 12 -3.44 1.44 11.52
N VAL A 13 -2.66 1.30 10.43
CA VAL A 13 -2.09 0.01 10.03
C VAL A 13 -0.79 -0.22 10.79
N PRO A 14 -0.72 -1.21 11.70
CA PRO A 14 0.53 -1.53 12.39
C PRO A 14 1.51 -2.17 11.41
N LEU A 15 2.80 -1.93 11.58
CA LEU A 15 3.83 -2.57 10.75
C LEU A 15 4.09 -4.02 11.16
N THR A 16 3.84 -4.36 12.41
CA THR A 16 3.83 -5.74 12.91
C THR A 16 2.53 -6.01 13.65
N HIS A 17 2.07 -7.24 13.61
CA HIS A 17 0.88 -7.66 14.36
C HIS A 17 0.92 -9.17 14.59
N ARG A 18 0.57 -9.58 15.80
CA ARG A 18 0.54 -11.01 16.15
C ARG A 18 -0.36 -11.79 15.20
N GLY A 19 0.18 -12.85 14.60
CA GLY A 19 -0.53 -13.69 13.64
C GLY A 19 -0.54 -13.19 12.20
N LEU A 20 -0.08 -11.96 11.93
CA LEU A 20 -0.05 -11.37 10.58
C LEU A 20 1.37 -11.08 10.09
N ALA A 21 2.19 -10.47 10.92
CA ALA A 21 3.58 -10.17 10.57
C ALA A 21 4.45 -10.06 11.82
N THR A 22 5.56 -10.77 11.83
CA THR A 22 6.52 -10.78 12.94
C THR A 22 7.68 -9.82 12.77
N GLY A 23 7.86 -9.28 11.58
CA GLY A 23 8.95 -8.37 11.26
C GLY A 23 8.59 -7.37 10.17
N VAL A 24 9.46 -6.40 10.00
CA VAL A 24 9.34 -5.36 8.96
C VAL A 24 10.65 -5.29 8.19
N ARG A 25 10.56 -5.22 6.88
CA ARG A 25 11.69 -4.97 6.00
C ARG A 25 11.46 -3.66 5.24
N TYR A 26 12.45 -2.78 5.28
CA TYR A 26 12.45 -1.52 4.57
C TYR A 26 13.30 -1.62 3.32
N VAL A 27 12.76 -1.23 2.19
CA VAL A 27 13.49 -1.19 0.92
C VAL A 27 13.24 0.12 0.21
N THR A 28 14.17 0.49 -0.68
CA THR A 28 13.99 1.61 -1.59
C THR A 28 13.78 1.10 -3.01
N GLY A 29 12.74 1.58 -3.67
CA GLY A 29 12.46 1.29 -5.07
C GLY A 29 13.20 2.20 -6.04
N HIS A 30 14.08 3.07 -5.54
CA HIS A 30 14.86 3.96 -6.38
C HIS A 30 16.03 3.22 -7.02
N CYS A 31 16.08 3.24 -8.35
CA CYS A 31 17.24 2.77 -9.11
C CYS A 31 18.23 3.91 -9.32
N ARG A 32 19.52 3.60 -9.30
CA ARG A 32 20.48 4.48 -9.99
C ARG A 32 20.10 4.53 -11.46
N ALA A 33 20.19 5.70 -12.08
CA ALA A 33 19.89 5.90 -13.48
C ALA A 33 20.44 4.75 -14.34
N ASP A 34 19.58 4.15 -15.17
CA ASP A 34 19.89 3.12 -16.17
C ASP A 34 20.23 1.71 -15.64
N LEU A 35 20.13 1.45 -14.32
CA LEU A 35 20.32 0.11 -13.78
C LEU A 35 18.98 -0.51 -13.34
N PRO A 36 18.75 -1.82 -13.58
CA PRO A 36 17.60 -2.51 -13.02
C PRO A 36 17.68 -2.53 -11.49
N LEU A 37 16.52 -2.68 -10.84
CA LEU A 37 16.47 -2.88 -9.39
C LEU A 37 17.20 -4.17 -9.03
N ASP A 38 18.26 -4.03 -8.24
CA ASP A 38 19.02 -5.17 -7.68
C ASP A 38 18.62 -5.35 -6.21
N LEU A 39 17.54 -6.08 -6.00
CA LEU A 39 17.02 -6.39 -4.67
C LEU A 39 17.01 -7.91 -4.44
N ASP A 40 17.09 -8.30 -3.18
CA ASP A 40 16.98 -9.71 -2.77
C ASP A 40 15.51 -10.17 -2.82
N TRP A 41 15.02 -10.42 -4.03
CA TRP A 41 13.61 -10.80 -4.27
C TRP A 41 13.22 -12.07 -3.52
N ALA A 42 14.08 -13.06 -3.49
CA ALA A 42 13.82 -14.31 -2.79
C ALA A 42 13.67 -14.10 -1.27
N GLY A 43 14.53 -13.28 -0.68
CA GLY A 43 14.44 -12.94 0.75
C GLY A 43 13.28 -12.01 1.09
N MET A 44 12.86 -11.17 0.14
CA MET A 44 11.75 -10.25 0.30
C MET A 44 10.39 -10.92 0.14
N ALA A 45 10.31 -12.04 -0.58
CA ALA A 45 9.06 -12.75 -0.85
C ALA A 45 8.61 -13.59 0.35
N ASP A 46 8.41 -12.93 1.48
CA ASP A 46 7.94 -13.52 2.73
C ASP A 46 6.65 -12.83 3.16
N PRO A 47 5.49 -13.50 3.07
CA PRO A 47 4.20 -12.89 3.43
C PRO A 47 4.04 -12.65 4.93
N GLU A 48 4.86 -13.25 5.79
CA GLU A 48 4.86 -13.04 7.23
C GLU A 48 5.70 -11.82 7.68
N THR A 49 6.39 -11.20 6.74
CA THR A 49 7.14 -9.96 6.97
C THR A 49 6.48 -8.81 6.22
N THR A 50 6.16 -7.74 6.93
CA THR A 50 5.66 -6.52 6.29
C THR A 50 6.78 -5.86 5.51
N LEU A 51 6.54 -5.59 4.24
CA LEU A 51 7.47 -4.89 3.37
C LEU A 51 7.06 -3.43 3.25
N VAL A 52 7.99 -2.52 3.55
CA VAL A 52 7.79 -1.08 3.38
C VAL A 52 8.69 -0.60 2.24
N VAL A 53 8.08 -0.04 1.20
CA VAL A 53 8.79 0.40 0.01
C VAL A 53 8.80 1.94 -0.05
N TYR A 54 10.01 2.49 0.02
CA TYR A 54 10.27 3.92 -0.18
C TYR A 54 10.61 4.18 -1.65
N MET A 55 10.24 5.33 -2.17
CA MET A 55 10.59 5.78 -3.53
C MET A 55 10.25 4.74 -4.61
N GLY A 56 9.16 4.02 -4.41
CA GLY A 56 8.76 2.91 -5.29
C GLY A 56 7.75 3.28 -6.38
N ALA A 57 7.27 4.51 -6.44
CA ALA A 57 6.18 4.87 -7.33
C ALA A 57 6.46 4.56 -8.82
N ALA A 58 7.67 4.82 -9.29
CA ALA A 58 8.08 4.52 -10.66
C ALA A 58 8.39 3.03 -10.90
N SER A 59 8.64 2.27 -9.84
CA SER A 59 9.12 0.88 -9.91
C SER A 59 8.12 -0.13 -9.37
N ILE A 60 6.93 0.29 -8.97
CA ILE A 60 5.98 -0.60 -8.28
C ILE A 60 5.55 -1.79 -9.16
N ALA A 61 5.45 -1.59 -10.48
CA ALA A 61 5.16 -2.69 -11.41
C ALA A 61 6.25 -3.76 -11.38
N GLU A 62 7.52 -3.35 -11.48
CA GLU A 62 8.67 -4.26 -11.42
C GLU A 62 8.75 -4.94 -10.06
N ILE A 63 8.54 -4.20 -8.96
CA ILE A 63 8.57 -4.74 -7.60
C ILE A 63 7.48 -5.80 -7.42
N SER A 64 6.24 -5.49 -7.79
CA SER A 64 5.13 -6.44 -7.63
C SER A 64 5.30 -7.68 -8.49
N ASP A 65 5.73 -7.55 -9.74
CA ASP A 65 5.97 -8.67 -10.64
C ASP A 65 7.07 -9.59 -10.11
N ASN A 66 8.17 -9.03 -9.62
CA ASN A 66 9.26 -9.83 -9.05
C ASN A 66 8.86 -10.52 -7.75
N LEU A 67 8.11 -9.88 -6.88
CA LEU A 67 7.62 -10.50 -5.65
C LEU A 67 6.71 -11.69 -5.96
N ILE A 68 5.79 -11.54 -6.89
CA ILE A 68 4.91 -12.62 -7.32
C ILE A 68 5.70 -13.76 -7.96
N ALA A 69 6.66 -13.44 -8.82
CA ALA A 69 7.54 -14.42 -9.46
C ALA A 69 8.35 -15.25 -8.45
N HIS A 70 8.67 -14.69 -7.29
CA HIS A 70 9.40 -15.36 -6.21
C HIS A 70 8.50 -15.96 -5.12
N GLY A 71 7.20 -16.10 -5.37
CA GLY A 71 6.28 -16.85 -4.54
C GLY A 71 5.38 -16.06 -3.62
N MET A 72 5.40 -14.72 -3.67
CA MET A 72 4.41 -13.92 -2.94
C MET A 72 3.01 -14.17 -3.49
N PRO A 73 1.98 -14.26 -2.64
CA PRO A 73 0.61 -14.35 -3.10
C PRO A 73 0.24 -13.13 -3.96
N ALA A 74 -0.33 -13.37 -5.13
CA ALA A 74 -0.75 -12.31 -6.05
C ALA A 74 -1.84 -11.42 -5.44
N ASP A 75 -2.65 -11.95 -4.55
CA ASP A 75 -3.73 -11.26 -3.85
C ASP A 75 -3.30 -10.62 -2.52
N LEU A 76 -2.01 -10.65 -2.18
CA LEU A 76 -1.50 -10.02 -0.97
C LEU A 76 -1.85 -8.53 -0.96
N PRO A 77 -2.51 -8.04 0.11
CA PRO A 77 -2.93 -6.65 0.15
C PRO A 77 -1.75 -5.70 0.35
N LEU A 78 -1.89 -4.50 -0.17
CA LEU A 78 -0.99 -3.42 0.09
C LEU A 78 -1.73 -2.09 0.18
N LEU A 79 -1.13 -1.15 0.89
CA LEU A 79 -1.62 0.20 1.07
C LEU A 79 -0.58 1.17 0.50
N ALA A 80 -1.01 1.99 -0.46
CA ALA A 80 -0.23 3.11 -0.97
C ALA A 80 -0.68 4.39 -0.26
N ILE A 81 0.27 5.14 0.29
CA ILE A 81 0.01 6.42 0.94
C ILE A 81 0.78 7.49 0.19
N ASN A 82 0.06 8.40 -0.43
CA ASN A 82 0.60 9.53 -1.17
C ASN A 82 0.53 10.78 -0.30
N ASN A 83 1.61 11.56 -0.25
CA ASN A 83 1.71 12.79 0.54
C ASN A 83 1.25 12.63 1.99
N ALA A 84 1.68 11.54 2.63
CA ALA A 84 1.25 11.17 3.98
C ALA A 84 1.42 12.31 4.99
N THR A 85 0.46 12.43 5.90
CA THR A 85 0.43 13.45 6.98
C THR A 85 0.30 14.90 6.51
N THR A 86 -0.08 15.12 5.26
CA THR A 86 -0.33 16.44 4.70
C THR A 86 -1.82 16.60 4.32
N PRO A 87 -2.32 17.82 4.08
CA PRO A 87 -3.68 18.03 3.58
C PRO A 87 -3.94 17.39 2.21
N ALA A 88 -2.89 17.10 1.43
CA ALA A 88 -2.98 16.45 0.13
C ALA A 88 -2.85 14.91 0.22
N GLU A 89 -2.94 14.33 1.43
CA GLU A 89 -2.83 12.89 1.62
C GLU A 89 -3.91 12.12 0.87
N ARG A 90 -3.47 11.10 0.12
CA ARG A 90 -4.35 10.14 -0.56
C ARG A 90 -3.93 8.73 -0.22
N ARG A 91 -4.88 7.82 -0.14
CA ARG A 91 -4.67 6.41 0.22
C ARG A 91 -5.31 5.50 -0.81
N LEU A 92 -4.64 4.41 -1.11
CA LEU A 92 -5.13 3.38 -2.04
C LEU A 92 -4.85 2.02 -1.44
N VAL A 93 -5.90 1.22 -1.22
CA VAL A 93 -5.78 -0.20 -0.92
C VAL A 93 -5.89 -0.98 -2.21
N ALA A 94 -4.94 -1.86 -2.46
CA ALA A 94 -4.87 -2.68 -3.65
C ALA A 94 -4.26 -4.05 -3.32
N ARG A 95 -4.00 -4.85 -4.36
CA ARG A 95 -3.30 -6.12 -4.26
C ARG A 95 -2.03 -6.07 -5.09
N LEU A 96 -1.11 -6.99 -4.86
CA LEU A 96 0.13 -7.07 -5.65
C LEU A 96 -0.16 -7.19 -7.15
N ASP A 97 -1.18 -7.97 -7.53
CA ASP A 97 -1.52 -8.22 -8.94
C ASP A 97 -2.18 -7.04 -9.65
N ASN A 98 -2.64 -6.01 -8.93
CA ASN A 98 -3.32 -4.87 -9.56
C ASN A 98 -2.77 -3.49 -9.17
N ILE A 99 -1.78 -3.43 -8.28
CA ILE A 99 -1.26 -2.14 -7.79
C ILE A 99 -0.72 -1.26 -8.91
N ALA A 100 -0.03 -1.82 -9.89
CA ALA A 100 0.57 -1.04 -10.98
C ALA A 100 -0.51 -0.30 -11.79
N ALA A 101 -1.57 -1.00 -12.18
CA ALA A 101 -2.69 -0.40 -12.91
C ALA A 101 -3.46 0.61 -12.05
N ARG A 102 -3.73 0.26 -10.78
CA ARG A 102 -4.45 1.13 -9.86
C ARG A 102 -3.69 2.42 -9.55
N ALA A 103 -2.36 2.33 -9.37
CA ALA A 103 -1.52 3.49 -9.14
C ALA A 103 -1.48 4.44 -10.36
N LEU A 104 -1.51 3.90 -11.57
CA LEU A 104 -1.61 4.70 -12.79
C LEU A 104 -2.95 5.44 -12.88
N GLU A 105 -4.06 4.78 -12.57
CA GLU A 105 -5.39 5.39 -12.54
C GLU A 105 -5.48 6.53 -11.52
N GLU A 106 -4.87 6.35 -10.35
CA GLU A 106 -4.85 7.36 -9.29
C GLU A 106 -3.97 8.57 -9.64
N ALA A 107 -3.01 8.41 -10.56
CA ALA A 107 -2.10 9.46 -11.00
C ALA A 107 -1.47 10.23 -9.82
N PHE A 108 -0.89 9.50 -8.88
CA PHE A 108 -0.27 10.11 -7.69
C PHE A 108 0.79 11.14 -8.06
N ASN A 109 0.72 12.29 -7.40
CA ASN A 109 1.70 13.35 -7.52
C ASN A 109 2.42 13.54 -6.16
N GLY A 110 3.74 13.55 -6.19
CA GLY A 110 4.56 13.62 -4.98
C GLY A 110 4.93 12.23 -4.42
N PRO A 111 5.49 12.19 -3.20
CA PRO A 111 6.01 10.97 -2.62
C PRO A 111 4.90 9.95 -2.31
N VAL A 112 5.20 8.67 -2.57
CA VAL A 112 4.32 7.55 -2.24
C VAL A 112 5.11 6.53 -1.44
N LEU A 113 4.53 6.08 -0.32
CA LEU A 113 5.02 4.95 0.47
C LEU A 113 4.07 3.76 0.25
N PHE A 114 4.63 2.56 0.10
CA PHE A 114 3.85 1.34 0.03
C PHE A 114 4.08 0.49 1.28
N ILE A 115 3.00 0.03 1.90
CA ILE A 115 3.01 -0.97 2.96
C ILE A 115 2.42 -2.24 2.37
N VAL A 116 3.20 -3.30 2.28
CA VAL A 116 2.82 -4.57 1.64
C VAL A 116 2.77 -5.67 2.69
N GLY A 117 1.63 -6.32 2.81
CA GLY A 117 1.50 -7.45 3.73
C GLY A 117 0.10 -7.61 4.32
N HIS A 118 -0.05 -8.69 5.07
CA HIS A 118 -1.32 -9.04 5.72
C HIS A 118 -1.81 -8.01 6.74
N VAL A 119 -0.91 -7.20 7.30
CA VAL A 119 -1.29 -6.12 8.24
C VAL A 119 -2.23 -5.10 7.60
N VAL A 120 -2.21 -4.97 6.28
CA VAL A 120 -3.12 -4.09 5.54
C VAL A 120 -4.58 -4.52 5.69
N SER A 121 -4.86 -5.78 6.00
CA SER A 121 -6.21 -6.24 6.31
C SER A 121 -6.82 -5.57 7.54
N LEU A 122 -5.99 -4.96 8.38
CA LEU A 122 -6.42 -4.18 9.54
C LEU A 122 -6.73 -2.71 9.21
N TYR A 123 -6.53 -2.31 7.96
CA TYR A 123 -6.85 -0.96 7.53
C TYR A 123 -8.36 -0.71 7.60
N GLU A 124 -8.72 0.28 8.42
CA GLU A 124 -10.09 0.79 8.50
C GLU A 124 -10.16 2.16 7.85
N GLU A 125 -11.07 2.32 6.91
CA GLU A 125 -11.34 3.64 6.36
C GLU A 125 -11.86 4.57 7.46
N HIS A 126 -11.50 5.84 7.37
CA HIS A 126 -12.00 6.84 8.32
C HIS A 126 -13.54 6.81 8.35
N PRO A 127 -14.19 6.79 9.53
CA PRO A 127 -15.64 6.66 9.63
C PRO A 127 -16.46 7.64 8.76
N GLY A 128 -15.97 8.84 8.59
CA GLY A 128 -16.58 9.84 7.71
C GLY A 128 -16.58 9.44 6.23
N VAL A 129 -15.53 8.76 5.77
CA VAL A 129 -15.43 8.28 4.39
C VAL A 129 -16.37 7.10 4.16
N VAL A 130 -16.46 6.20 5.12
CA VAL A 130 -17.38 5.05 5.08
C VAL A 130 -18.83 5.55 5.02
N LEU A 131 -19.20 6.50 5.88
CA LEU A 131 -20.55 7.08 5.88
C LEU A 131 -20.87 7.79 4.56
N ALA A 132 -19.93 8.51 3.98
CA ALA A 132 -20.13 9.19 2.70
C ALA A 132 -20.32 8.18 1.56
N ARG A 133 -19.60 7.05 1.55
CA ARG A 133 -19.80 5.98 0.57
C ARG A 133 -21.15 5.30 0.74
N LEU A 134 -21.52 4.94 1.95
CA LEU A 134 -22.84 4.36 2.23
C LEU A 134 -23.98 5.28 1.81
N ALA A 135 -23.86 6.57 2.07
CA ALA A 135 -24.85 7.56 1.63
C ALA A 135 -24.95 7.67 0.10
N ALA A 136 -23.82 7.51 -0.61
CA ALA A 136 -23.78 7.53 -2.08
C ALA A 136 -24.37 6.27 -2.71
N GLU A 137 -24.35 5.13 -2.02
CA GLU A 137 -24.91 3.85 -2.46
C GLU A 137 -26.42 3.72 -2.20
N VAL A 138 -26.99 4.57 -1.36
CA VAL A 138 -28.44 4.57 -1.10
C VAL A 138 -29.16 5.21 -2.31
N PRO A 139 -30.06 4.47 -2.98
CA PRO A 139 -30.85 5.03 -4.08
C PRO A 139 -31.62 6.27 -3.61
N ARG A 140 -31.62 7.32 -4.41
CA ARG A 140 -32.35 8.56 -4.12
C ARG A 140 -33.85 8.36 -3.83
N GLU A 141 -34.41 7.30 -4.38
CA GLU A 141 -35.81 6.93 -4.17
C GLU A 141 -36.10 6.43 -2.73
N ALA A 142 -35.07 5.90 -2.01
CA ALA A 142 -35.25 5.45 -0.64
C ALA A 142 -35.24 6.60 0.39
N ILE A 143 -34.82 7.80 -0.02
CA ILE A 143 -34.71 8.97 0.88
C ILE A 143 -36.07 9.70 0.99
N HIS A 144 -37.00 9.45 0.10
CA HIS A 144 -38.32 10.09 0.05
C HIS A 144 -39.47 9.16 0.46
N ALA A 145 -39.14 7.98 0.98
CA ALA A 145 -40.15 7.04 1.47
C ALA A 145 -40.50 7.24 2.95
#